data_42209df8967e2447036bd40e6e2e13cf
#
_entry.id   42209df8967e2447036bd40e6e2e13cf
#
_cell.length_a   1.000
_cell.length_b   1.000
_cell.length_c   1.000
_cell.angle_alpha   90.00
_cell.angle_beta   90.00
_cell.angle_gamma   90.00
#
_symmetry.space_group_name_H-M   'P 1'
#
loop_
_entity.id
_entity.type
_entity.pdbx_description
1 polymer ?
#
loop_
_entity_poly.entity_id
_entity_poly.type
_entity_poly.pdbx_seq_one_letter_code
_entity_poly.pdbx_strand_id
1 'polypeptide(L)'
;MMTGTPTTNYQLPTYADTDAPDLTGAYNQAMKKIDTQMKANSDEAASATSAAGTAKSTADSALKTANANEANITKLTGRVDNLEGGLFSPADDDAVLTVQQLSEAKVTKAGIVYFKPAS
;
A
#
# COMPACT_ATOMS: atom_id res chain seq x y z
N MET A 1 7.10 -17.84 -53.62
CA MET A 1 7.86 -18.48 -52.56
C MET A 1 8.67 -17.45 -51.85
N MET A 2 8.64 -17.46 -50.49
CA MET A 2 9.36 -16.45 -49.69
C MET A 2 10.70 -16.99 -49.28
N THR A 3 11.76 -16.34 -49.75
CA THR A 3 13.13 -16.71 -49.42
C THR A 3 13.84 -15.65 -48.57
N GLY A 4 13.16 -14.58 -48.23
CA GLY A 4 13.72 -13.55 -47.38
C GLY A 4 13.91 -14.04 -45.95
N THR A 5 14.80 -13.36 -45.18
CA THR A 5 15.02 -13.67 -43.79
C THR A 5 13.82 -13.19 -42.95
N PRO A 6 13.21 -14.05 -42.14
CA PRO A 6 12.09 -13.59 -41.30
C PRO A 6 12.51 -12.46 -40.34
N THR A 7 11.54 -11.65 -39.96
CA THR A 7 11.79 -10.55 -39.02
C THR A 7 12.28 -11.09 -37.68
N THR A 8 13.14 -10.32 -37.01
CA THR A 8 13.83 -10.77 -35.81
C THR A 8 12.88 -11.07 -34.65
N ASN A 9 11.93 -10.19 -34.40
CA ASN A 9 11.11 -10.30 -33.19
C ASN A 9 9.94 -11.28 -33.30
N TYR A 10 9.19 -11.17 -34.38
CA TYR A 10 7.95 -11.97 -34.50
C TYR A 10 8.04 -13.03 -35.59
N GLN A 11 9.22 -13.17 -36.18
CA GLN A 11 9.44 -14.17 -37.23
C GLN A 11 8.40 -14.06 -38.35
N LEU A 12 8.10 -12.82 -38.74
CA LEU A 12 7.18 -12.57 -39.83
C LEU A 12 7.90 -12.91 -41.14
N PRO A 13 7.21 -13.58 -42.06
CA PRO A 13 7.84 -13.92 -43.33
C PRO A 13 8.14 -12.66 -44.15
N THR A 14 9.26 -12.69 -44.88
CA THR A 14 9.64 -11.60 -45.77
C THR A 14 9.95 -12.16 -47.14
N TYR A 15 9.91 -11.27 -48.15
CA TYR A 15 10.29 -11.61 -49.51
C TYR A 15 11.72 -11.15 -49.80
N ALA A 16 12.42 -11.96 -50.55
CA ALA A 16 13.65 -11.49 -51.20
C ALA A 16 13.31 -10.76 -52.51
N ASP A 17 14.24 -9.99 -53.03
CA ASP A 17 14.00 -9.21 -54.23
C ASP A 17 13.55 -10.06 -55.44
N THR A 18 13.94 -11.32 -55.44
CA THR A 18 13.65 -12.24 -56.52
C THR A 18 12.38 -13.08 -56.29
N ASP A 19 11.73 -12.93 -55.12
CA ASP A 19 10.54 -13.71 -54.79
C ASP A 19 9.31 -13.18 -55.53
N ALA A 20 8.47 -14.08 -55.99
CA ALA A 20 7.14 -13.72 -56.50
C ALA A 20 6.20 -13.45 -55.32
N PRO A 21 5.36 -12.40 -55.38
CA PRO A 21 4.38 -12.13 -54.33
C PRO A 21 3.42 -13.30 -54.13
N ASP A 22 3.15 -13.64 -52.86
CA ASP A 22 2.17 -14.66 -52.49
C ASP A 22 1.20 -14.06 -51.50
N LEU A 23 0.11 -13.51 -51.99
CA LEU A 23 -0.89 -12.83 -51.18
C LEU A 23 -1.77 -13.80 -50.38
N THR A 24 -2.01 -14.97 -50.89
CA THR A 24 -2.90 -15.93 -50.23
C THR A 24 -2.20 -16.75 -49.16
N GLY A 25 -0.92 -17.04 -49.36
CA GLY A 25 -0.11 -17.78 -48.40
C GLY A 25 0.63 -16.86 -47.47
N ALA A 26 1.76 -16.36 -47.98
CA ALA A 26 2.73 -15.63 -47.13
C ALA A 26 2.19 -14.31 -46.57
N TYR A 27 1.53 -13.50 -47.39
CA TYR A 27 0.99 -12.23 -46.94
C TYR A 27 -0.08 -12.46 -45.87
N ASN A 28 -1.02 -13.35 -46.14
CA ASN A 28 -2.10 -13.61 -45.20
C ASN A 28 -1.59 -14.24 -43.91
N GLN A 29 -0.55 -15.06 -43.97
CA GLN A 29 0.08 -15.61 -42.75
C GLN A 29 0.70 -14.49 -41.92
N ALA A 30 1.39 -13.57 -42.58
CA ALA A 30 1.99 -12.43 -41.87
C ALA A 30 0.92 -11.59 -41.19
N MET A 31 -0.17 -11.31 -41.91
CA MET A 31 -1.28 -10.52 -41.36
C MET A 31 -1.93 -11.21 -40.17
N LYS A 32 -2.10 -12.53 -40.22
CA LYS A 32 -2.67 -13.29 -39.10
C LYS A 32 -1.75 -13.24 -37.87
N LYS A 33 -0.45 -13.35 -38.09
CA LYS A 33 0.52 -13.24 -36.97
C LYS A 33 0.47 -11.87 -36.34
N ILE A 34 0.41 -10.81 -37.16
CA ILE A 34 0.32 -9.44 -36.66
C ILE A 34 -0.97 -9.25 -35.87
N ASP A 35 -2.10 -9.70 -36.41
CA ASP A 35 -3.40 -9.58 -35.74
C ASP A 35 -3.37 -10.28 -34.38
N THR A 36 -2.87 -11.51 -34.34
CA THR A 36 -2.78 -12.29 -33.09
C THR A 36 -1.90 -11.57 -32.08
N GLN A 37 -0.76 -11.04 -32.51
CA GLN A 37 0.17 -10.34 -31.60
C GLN A 37 -0.42 -9.03 -31.11
N MET A 38 -1.09 -8.30 -32.00
CA MET A 38 -1.76 -7.06 -31.59
C MET A 38 -2.85 -7.32 -30.55
N LYS A 39 -3.60 -8.38 -30.74
CA LYS A 39 -4.63 -8.78 -29.77
C LYS A 39 -3.97 -9.14 -28.43
N ALA A 40 -2.93 -9.94 -28.44
CA ALA A 40 -2.23 -10.33 -27.23
C ALA A 40 -1.66 -9.10 -26.50
N ASN A 41 -1.06 -8.17 -27.25
CA ASN A 41 -0.52 -6.95 -26.66
C ASN A 41 -1.63 -6.09 -26.02
N SER A 42 -2.78 -6.01 -26.69
CA SER A 42 -3.94 -5.27 -26.17
C SER A 42 -4.46 -5.90 -24.88
N ASP A 43 -4.54 -7.22 -24.83
CA ASP A 43 -5.01 -7.94 -23.64
C ASP A 43 -4.04 -7.76 -22.48
N GLU A 44 -2.75 -7.82 -22.78
CA GLU A 44 -1.72 -7.61 -21.75
C GLU A 44 -1.76 -6.19 -21.21
N ALA A 45 -1.95 -5.20 -22.09
CA ALA A 45 -2.07 -3.81 -21.66
C ALA A 45 -3.30 -3.61 -20.78
N ALA A 46 -4.42 -4.24 -21.10
CA ALA A 46 -5.62 -4.18 -20.29
C ALA A 46 -5.40 -4.81 -18.92
N SER A 47 -4.71 -5.96 -18.88
CA SER A 47 -4.37 -6.63 -17.63
C SER A 47 -3.46 -5.77 -16.76
N ALA A 48 -2.46 -5.14 -17.37
CA ALA A 48 -1.54 -4.25 -16.67
C ALA A 48 -2.28 -3.05 -16.08
N THR A 49 -3.22 -2.48 -16.84
CA THR A 49 -4.03 -1.35 -16.37
C THR A 49 -4.87 -1.76 -15.15
N SER A 50 -5.48 -2.94 -15.21
CA SER A 50 -6.27 -3.47 -14.09
C SER A 50 -5.40 -3.70 -12.86
N ALA A 51 -4.21 -4.28 -13.04
CA ALA A 51 -3.28 -4.53 -11.95
C ALA A 51 -2.83 -3.22 -11.31
N ALA A 52 -2.53 -2.21 -12.13
CA ALA A 52 -2.15 -0.88 -11.63
C ALA A 52 -3.27 -0.24 -10.82
N GLY A 53 -4.53 -0.38 -11.30
CA GLY A 53 -5.69 0.11 -10.57
C GLY A 53 -5.85 -0.55 -9.21
N THR A 54 -5.68 -1.87 -9.16
CA THR A 54 -5.73 -2.62 -7.90
C THR A 54 -4.62 -2.17 -6.95
N ALA A 55 -3.40 -2.03 -7.47
CA ALA A 55 -2.26 -1.58 -6.66
C ALA A 55 -2.52 -0.18 -6.08
N LYS A 56 -3.08 0.72 -6.89
CA LYS A 56 -3.43 2.05 -6.42
C LYS A 56 -4.46 2.00 -5.30
N SER A 57 -5.51 1.21 -5.47
CA SER A 57 -6.55 1.06 -4.44
C SER A 57 -5.98 0.50 -3.14
N THR A 58 -5.09 -0.47 -3.24
CA THR A 58 -4.42 -1.05 -2.07
C THR A 58 -3.57 0.02 -1.36
N ALA A 59 -2.81 0.80 -2.14
CA ALA A 59 -1.98 1.88 -1.59
C ALA A 59 -2.84 2.95 -0.91
N ASP A 60 -3.95 3.34 -1.53
CA ASP A 60 -4.87 4.34 -0.96
C ASP A 60 -5.46 3.83 0.38
N SER A 61 -5.82 2.55 0.44
CA SER A 61 -6.33 1.93 1.66
C SER A 61 -5.26 1.89 2.75
N ALA A 62 -4.03 1.55 2.39
CA ALA A 62 -2.91 1.51 3.33
C ALA A 62 -2.63 2.91 3.90
N LEU A 63 -2.67 3.93 3.04
CA LEU A 63 -2.48 5.31 3.48
C LEU A 63 -3.58 5.74 4.45
N LYS A 64 -4.83 5.39 4.14
CA LYS A 64 -5.96 5.70 5.02
C LYS A 64 -5.77 5.05 6.39
N THR A 65 -5.36 3.79 6.43
CA THR A 65 -5.09 3.08 7.67
C THR A 65 -3.94 3.73 8.44
N ALA A 66 -2.86 4.10 7.75
CA ALA A 66 -1.72 4.75 8.37
C ALA A 66 -2.12 6.09 9.01
N ASN A 67 -2.93 6.87 8.31
CA ASN A 67 -3.42 8.15 8.84
C ASN A 67 -4.31 7.95 10.07
N ALA A 68 -5.17 6.94 10.06
CA ALA A 68 -6.01 6.61 11.21
C ALA A 68 -5.16 6.17 12.40
N ASN A 69 -4.12 5.37 12.14
CA ASN A 69 -3.20 4.93 13.19
C ASN A 69 -2.45 6.11 13.80
N GLU A 70 -2.02 7.06 12.97
CA GLU A 70 -1.36 8.27 13.45
C GLU A 70 -2.27 9.06 14.39
N ALA A 71 -3.54 9.25 13.98
CA ALA A 71 -4.51 9.94 14.81
C ALA A 71 -4.74 9.23 16.15
N ASN A 72 -4.81 7.90 16.12
CA ASN A 72 -4.98 7.10 17.32
C ASN A 72 -3.76 7.19 18.25
N ILE A 73 -2.56 7.21 17.68
CA ILE A 73 -1.32 7.37 18.44
C ILE A 73 -1.32 8.74 19.12
N THR A 74 -1.72 9.78 18.42
CA THR A 74 -1.81 11.14 18.98
C THR A 74 -2.76 11.16 20.18
N LYS A 75 -3.92 10.52 20.03
CA LYS A 75 -4.89 10.44 21.14
C LYS A 75 -4.33 9.68 22.33
N LEU A 76 -3.66 8.57 22.05
CA LEU A 76 -3.09 7.73 23.10
C LEU A 76 -1.97 8.49 23.83
N THR A 77 -1.12 9.20 23.09
CA THR A 77 -0.07 10.04 23.67
C THR A 77 -0.69 11.07 24.61
N GLY A 78 -1.77 11.74 24.19
CA GLY A 78 -2.47 12.71 25.05
C GLY A 78 -3.01 12.08 26.31
N ARG A 79 -3.55 10.89 26.21
CA ARG A 79 -4.07 10.16 27.38
C ARG A 79 -2.95 9.78 28.34
N VAL A 80 -1.82 9.35 27.80
CA VAL A 80 -0.65 9.04 28.63
C VAL A 80 -0.14 10.29 29.33
N ASP A 81 -0.02 11.40 28.60
CA ASP A 81 0.43 12.67 29.19
C ASP A 81 -0.49 13.11 30.32
N ASN A 82 -1.81 13.00 30.11
CA ASN A 82 -2.78 13.34 31.14
C ASN A 82 -2.67 12.44 32.36
N LEU A 83 -2.43 11.16 32.12
CA LEU A 83 -2.27 10.21 33.22
C LEU A 83 -1.01 10.51 34.03
N GLU A 84 0.10 10.76 33.33
CA GLU A 84 1.35 11.12 33.99
C GLU A 84 1.22 12.43 34.77
N GLY A 85 0.55 13.43 34.17
CA GLY A 85 0.30 14.71 34.84
C GLY A 85 -0.56 14.56 36.07
N GLY A 86 -1.50 13.58 36.05
CA GLY A 86 -2.35 13.31 37.19
C GLY A 86 -1.63 12.59 38.32
N LEU A 87 -0.63 11.75 37.97
CA LEU A 87 0.12 10.99 38.98
C LEU A 87 1.33 11.78 39.52
N PHE A 88 1.95 12.58 38.68
CA PHE A 88 3.17 13.31 39.02
C PHE A 88 2.94 14.78 38.72
N SER A 89 2.04 15.38 39.50
CA SER A 89 1.63 16.76 39.25
C SER A 89 2.83 17.72 39.32
N PRO A 90 3.09 18.43 38.23
CA PRO A 90 4.18 19.42 38.27
C PRO A 90 3.86 20.65 39.09
N ALA A 91 2.63 20.79 39.51
CA ALA A 91 2.22 21.92 40.35
C ALA A 91 2.80 21.84 41.77
N ASP A 92 3.11 20.66 42.21
CA ASP A 92 3.76 20.44 43.49
C ASP A 92 5.27 20.52 43.35
N ASP A 93 5.96 21.04 44.32
CA ASP A 93 7.41 21.08 44.30
C ASP A 93 8.01 19.67 44.23
N ASP A 94 7.30 18.71 44.75
CA ASP A 94 7.64 17.31 44.62
C ASP A 94 6.95 16.75 43.37
N ALA A 95 7.73 16.21 42.47
CA ALA A 95 7.18 15.63 41.23
C ALA A 95 6.36 14.35 41.49
N VAL A 96 6.41 13.85 42.71
CA VAL A 96 5.75 12.63 43.13
C VAL A 96 4.70 12.94 44.19
N LEU A 97 3.49 12.42 44.00
CA LEU A 97 2.41 12.56 44.96
C LEU A 97 2.78 11.85 46.26
N THR A 98 2.51 12.50 47.39
CA THR A 98 2.69 11.84 48.68
C THR A 98 1.54 10.85 48.90
N VAL A 99 1.75 9.93 49.83
CA VAL A 99 0.70 8.97 50.20
C VAL A 99 -0.55 9.70 50.61
N GLN A 100 -0.42 10.77 51.38
CA GLN A 100 -1.55 11.54 51.83
C GLN A 100 -2.30 12.23 50.71
N GLN A 101 -1.57 12.84 49.76
CA GLN A 101 -2.18 13.49 48.63
C GLN A 101 -2.97 12.48 47.77
N LEU A 102 -2.43 11.30 47.58
CA LEU A 102 -3.06 10.25 46.85
C LEU A 102 -4.36 9.83 47.57
N SER A 103 -4.35 9.70 48.88
CA SER A 103 -5.49 9.37 49.69
C SER A 103 -6.59 10.46 49.64
N GLU A 104 -6.15 11.71 49.74
CA GLU A 104 -7.06 12.86 49.71
C GLU A 104 -7.71 13.03 48.36
N ALA A 105 -7.00 12.67 47.29
CA ALA A 105 -7.56 12.72 45.95
C ALA A 105 -8.71 11.73 45.73
N LYS A 106 -8.92 10.82 46.68
CA LYS A 106 -10.01 9.85 46.66
C LYS A 106 -10.03 9.04 45.39
N VAL A 107 -8.89 8.53 45.03
CA VAL A 107 -8.76 7.69 43.84
C VAL A 107 -9.48 6.38 44.10
N THR A 108 -10.60 6.19 43.45
CA THR A 108 -11.46 5.03 43.68
C THR A 108 -11.61 4.11 42.49
N LYS A 109 -10.96 4.43 41.39
CA LYS A 109 -11.05 3.58 40.21
C LYS A 109 -10.36 2.24 40.43
N ALA A 110 -11.03 1.19 39.96
CA ALA A 110 -10.45 -0.16 40.00
C ALA A 110 -9.09 -0.17 39.26
N GLY A 111 -8.14 -0.87 39.82
CA GLY A 111 -6.79 -0.98 39.25
C GLY A 111 -5.83 0.07 39.71
N ILE A 112 -6.28 1.06 40.47
CA ILE A 112 -5.39 2.08 41.04
C ILE A 112 -5.16 1.76 42.51
N VAL A 113 -3.90 1.63 42.86
CA VAL A 113 -3.50 1.34 44.24
C VAL A 113 -3.26 2.67 44.94
N TYR A 114 -3.89 2.85 46.09
CA TYR A 114 -3.66 4.01 46.94
C TYR A 114 -3.45 3.55 48.34
N PHE A 115 -2.80 4.39 49.17
CA PHE A 115 -2.46 4.07 50.53
C PHE A 115 -3.21 5.01 51.48
N LYS A 116 -3.64 4.47 52.61
CA LYS A 116 -4.19 5.32 53.63
C LYS A 116 -3.07 6.09 54.30
N PRO A 117 -3.30 7.36 54.65
CA PRO A 117 -2.27 8.09 55.38
C PRO A 117 -2.09 7.46 56.77
N ALA A 118 -0.85 7.49 57.22
CA ALA A 118 -0.51 7.06 58.56
C ALA A 118 -0.80 8.23 59.49
N SER A 119 -1.85 8.22 60.14
CA SER A 119 -2.17 9.40 60.92
C SER A 119 -1.89 9.19 62.37
#